data_39cace85ebc54b639f2cd77d18719260
#
_entry.id   39cace85ebc54b639f2cd77d18719260
#
_cell.length_a   1.000
_cell.length_b   1.000
_cell.length_c   1.000
_cell.angle_alpha   90.00
_cell.angle_beta   90.00
_cell.angle_gamma   90.00
#
_symmetry.space_group_name_H-M   'P 1'
#
loop_
_entity.id
_entity.type
_entity.pdbx_description
1 polymer ?
#
loop_
_entity_poly.entity_id
_entity_poly.type
_entity_poly.pdbx_seq_one_letter_code
_entity_poly.pdbx_strand_id
1 'polypeptide(L)'
;MSNKKIEIIWDTVVEEVIGNNEPKNVKGLKIKNVKTNKVEELKIDGLFIAIGHDPATSLFKGQLNMDKEGYIVTKPDSTVTNIPGVFAAGDVKDKIFRQAVTAAGMGCMAALEAEKHLSSKN
;
A
#
# COMPACT_ATOMS: atom_id res chain seq x y z
N MET A 1 -19.70 17.54 10.12
CA MET A 1 -19.10 18.91 10.12
C MET A 1 -18.55 19.17 8.73
N SER A 2 -19.02 20.20 8.04
CA SER A 2 -18.48 20.58 6.73
C SER A 2 -17.26 21.50 6.94
N ASN A 3 -16.08 21.08 6.54
CA ASN A 3 -14.91 21.96 6.51
C ASN A 3 -14.93 22.70 5.17
N LYS A 4 -14.95 24.03 5.20
CA LYS A 4 -14.97 24.88 3.99
C LYS A 4 -13.74 24.75 3.08
N LYS A 5 -12.66 24.09 3.57
CA LYS A 5 -11.44 23.81 2.81
C LYS A 5 -11.47 22.47 2.11
N ILE A 6 -12.53 21.66 2.31
CA ILE A 6 -12.67 20.33 1.72
C ILE A 6 -13.88 20.34 0.82
N GLU A 7 -13.66 19.99 -0.44
CA GLU A 7 -14.71 19.78 -1.45
C GLU A 7 -14.73 18.29 -1.83
N ILE A 8 -15.92 17.71 -1.91
CA ILE A 8 -16.10 16.33 -2.37
C ILE A 8 -16.77 16.38 -3.74
N ILE A 9 -16.10 15.85 -4.74
CA ILE A 9 -16.62 15.75 -6.11
C ILE A 9 -17.15 14.33 -6.30
N TRP A 10 -18.47 14.19 -6.23
CA TRP A 10 -19.16 12.91 -6.30
C TRP A 10 -19.28 12.36 -7.72
N ASP A 11 -19.42 11.02 -7.82
CA ASP A 11 -19.66 10.32 -9.09
C ASP A 11 -18.59 10.62 -10.15
N THR A 12 -17.35 10.81 -9.73
CA THR A 12 -16.28 11.30 -10.59
C THR A 12 -15.05 10.41 -10.51
N VAL A 13 -14.45 10.14 -11.67
CA VAL A 13 -13.18 9.41 -11.81
C VAL A 13 -12.13 10.30 -12.44
N VAL A 14 -10.87 10.04 -12.15
CA VAL A 14 -9.73 10.68 -12.83
C VAL A 14 -9.43 9.91 -14.10
N GLU A 15 -9.46 10.57 -15.25
CA GLU A 15 -9.08 10.00 -16.55
C GLU A 15 -7.60 10.21 -16.86
N GLU A 16 -7.07 11.39 -16.49
CA GLU A 16 -5.70 11.77 -16.86
C GLU A 16 -5.11 12.72 -15.80
N VAL A 17 -3.80 12.60 -15.55
CA VAL A 17 -3.05 13.55 -14.75
C VAL A 17 -2.29 14.49 -15.66
N ILE A 18 -2.56 15.78 -15.55
CA ILE A 18 -1.96 16.83 -16.38
C ILE A 18 -0.77 17.45 -15.64
N GLY A 19 0.35 17.56 -16.31
CA GLY A 19 1.56 18.14 -15.72
C GLY A 19 2.57 18.62 -16.74
N ASN A 20 3.68 19.15 -16.24
CA ASN A 20 4.84 19.51 -17.07
C ASN A 20 5.92 18.44 -16.94
N ASN A 21 6.75 18.33 -17.98
CA ASN A 21 7.93 17.46 -17.95
C ASN A 21 9.17 18.18 -17.37
N GLU A 22 9.27 19.51 -17.52
CA GLU A 22 10.40 20.32 -17.03
C GLU A 22 9.91 21.66 -16.45
N PRO A 23 10.01 21.86 -15.15
CA PRO A 23 10.22 20.86 -14.11
C PRO A 23 9.02 19.90 -14.01
N LYS A 24 9.27 18.66 -13.63
CA LYS A 24 8.18 17.68 -13.43
C LYS A 24 7.28 18.14 -12.28
N ASN A 25 6.06 18.53 -12.60
CA ASN A 25 5.04 18.89 -11.61
C ASN A 25 3.64 18.58 -12.12
N VAL A 26 2.73 18.30 -11.19
CA VAL A 26 1.30 18.17 -11.48
C VAL A 26 0.70 19.57 -11.59
N LYS A 27 -0.20 19.77 -12.57
CA LYS A 27 -0.94 21.01 -12.78
C LYS A 27 -2.43 20.85 -12.73
N GLY A 28 -2.91 19.66 -12.98
CA GLY A 28 -4.35 19.43 -13.03
C GLY A 28 -4.68 17.98 -13.24
N LEU A 29 -5.96 17.72 -13.24
CA LEU A 29 -6.58 16.45 -13.56
C LEU A 29 -7.63 16.66 -14.63
N LYS A 30 -7.72 15.72 -15.55
CA LYS A 30 -8.91 15.54 -16.37
C LYS A 30 -9.82 14.56 -15.63
N ILE A 31 -10.97 15.05 -15.24
CA ILE A 31 -11.95 14.29 -14.45
C ILE A 31 -13.22 14.08 -15.28
N LYS A 32 -13.87 12.92 -15.04
CA LYS A 32 -15.13 12.57 -15.72
C LYS A 32 -16.18 12.18 -14.70
N ASN A 33 -17.33 12.83 -14.79
CA ASN A 33 -18.51 12.40 -14.04
C ASN A 33 -19.13 11.15 -14.69
N VAL A 34 -19.22 10.06 -13.94
CA VAL A 34 -19.66 8.75 -14.48
C VAL A 34 -21.16 8.67 -14.74
N LYS A 35 -21.96 9.59 -14.18
CA LYS A 35 -23.42 9.64 -14.43
C LYS A 35 -23.77 10.48 -15.64
N THR A 36 -23.10 11.61 -15.81
CA THR A 36 -23.41 12.58 -16.89
C THR A 36 -22.47 12.45 -18.07
N ASN A 37 -21.37 11.71 -17.96
CA ASN A 37 -20.26 11.63 -18.91
C ASN A 37 -19.57 12.99 -19.17
N LYS A 38 -19.85 14.02 -18.38
CA LYS A 38 -19.20 15.31 -18.50
C LYS A 38 -17.73 15.19 -18.13
N VAL A 39 -16.87 15.71 -18.97
CA VAL A 39 -15.43 15.78 -18.77
C VAL A 39 -15.05 17.23 -18.52
N GLU A 40 -14.18 17.46 -17.53
CA GLU A 40 -13.68 18.81 -17.19
C GLU A 40 -12.27 18.72 -16.59
N GLU A 41 -11.57 19.85 -16.63
CA GLU A 41 -10.24 19.97 -16.03
C GLU A 41 -10.33 20.59 -14.64
N LEU A 42 -9.68 19.95 -13.66
CA LEU A 42 -9.53 20.43 -12.30
C LEU A 42 -8.06 20.85 -12.08
N LYS A 43 -7.81 22.10 -11.77
CA LYS A 43 -6.47 22.59 -11.43
C LYS A 43 -6.11 22.15 -10.02
N ILE A 44 -4.95 21.52 -9.88
CA ILE A 44 -4.39 21.08 -8.59
C ILE A 44 -2.88 21.22 -8.60
N ASP A 45 -2.28 21.31 -7.42
CA ASP A 45 -0.84 21.38 -7.21
C ASP A 45 -0.22 20.03 -6.83
N GLY A 46 -1.03 19.05 -6.49
CA GLY A 46 -0.61 17.70 -6.14
C GLY A 46 -1.77 16.71 -6.14
N LEU A 47 -1.44 15.44 -6.29
CA LEU A 47 -2.40 14.33 -6.30
C LEU A 47 -1.94 13.24 -5.34
N PHE A 48 -2.83 12.82 -4.43
CA PHE A 48 -2.66 11.62 -3.63
C PHE A 48 -3.65 10.56 -4.07
N ILE A 49 -3.16 9.37 -4.40
CA ILE A 49 -3.99 8.22 -4.74
C ILE A 49 -4.20 7.41 -3.46
N ALA A 50 -5.41 7.40 -2.94
CA ALA A 50 -5.78 6.77 -1.67
C ALA A 50 -6.94 5.78 -1.86
N ILE A 51 -6.83 4.89 -2.86
CA ILE A 51 -7.87 3.94 -3.28
C ILE A 51 -7.71 2.54 -2.65
N GLY A 52 -6.82 2.39 -1.69
CA GLY A 52 -6.49 1.13 -1.03
C GLY A 52 -5.04 0.73 -1.23
N HIS A 53 -4.70 -0.44 -0.71
CA HIS A 53 -3.35 -1.01 -0.80
C HIS A 53 -3.43 -2.38 -1.47
N ASP A 54 -2.47 -2.62 -2.35
CA ASP A 54 -2.20 -3.93 -2.93
C ASP A 54 -0.79 -4.33 -2.47
N PRO A 55 -0.64 -5.38 -1.64
CA PRO A 55 0.68 -5.74 -1.15
C PRO A 55 1.56 -6.26 -2.29
N ALA A 56 2.83 -5.82 -2.33
CA ALA A 56 3.79 -6.23 -3.34
C ALA A 56 4.28 -7.68 -3.13
N THR A 57 3.37 -8.64 -3.15
CA THR A 57 3.60 -10.06 -2.81
C THR A 57 3.47 -11.01 -3.99
N SER A 58 3.26 -10.48 -5.19
CA SER A 58 3.03 -11.28 -6.41
C SER A 58 4.12 -12.30 -6.69
N LEU A 59 5.40 -11.99 -6.37
CA LEU A 59 6.55 -12.90 -6.54
C LEU A 59 6.45 -14.16 -5.68
N PHE A 60 5.72 -14.11 -4.57
CA PHE A 60 5.63 -15.21 -3.60
C PHE A 60 4.33 -16.01 -3.75
N LYS A 61 3.50 -15.66 -4.73
CA LYS A 61 2.23 -16.35 -4.99
C LYS A 61 2.47 -17.82 -5.32
N GLY A 62 1.78 -18.69 -4.59
CA GLY A 62 1.93 -20.15 -4.71
C GLY A 62 3.14 -20.74 -3.97
N GLN A 63 3.99 -19.90 -3.36
CA GLN A 63 5.14 -20.33 -2.53
C GLN A 63 4.86 -20.09 -1.04
N LEU A 64 4.36 -18.92 -0.69
CA LEU A 64 4.00 -18.58 0.69
C LEU A 64 2.48 -18.62 0.87
N ASN A 65 2.03 -18.93 2.08
CA ASN A 65 0.64 -18.81 2.44
C ASN A 65 0.23 -17.33 2.47
N MET A 66 -0.85 -17.02 1.76
CA MET A 66 -1.41 -15.69 1.67
C MET A 66 -2.89 -15.70 2.02
N ASP A 67 -3.39 -14.58 2.52
CA ASP A 67 -4.82 -14.39 2.67
C ASP A 67 -5.50 -14.04 1.33
N LYS A 68 -6.81 -13.84 1.38
CA LYS A 68 -7.62 -13.54 0.18
C LYS A 68 -7.26 -12.19 -0.46
N GLU A 69 -6.63 -11.29 0.29
CA GLU A 69 -6.23 -9.95 -0.13
C GLU A 69 -4.74 -9.93 -0.57
N GLY A 70 -4.05 -11.07 -0.52
CA GLY A 70 -2.66 -11.22 -0.97
C GLY A 70 -1.62 -10.91 0.10
N TYR A 71 -1.99 -10.67 1.35
CA TYR A 71 -1.04 -10.48 2.44
C TYR A 71 -0.45 -11.81 2.90
N ILE A 72 0.87 -11.81 3.20
CA ILE A 72 1.55 -13.01 3.67
C ILE A 72 1.07 -13.35 5.09
N VAL A 73 0.64 -14.60 5.26
CA VAL A 73 0.22 -15.13 6.57
C VAL A 73 1.44 -15.61 7.35
N THR A 74 1.59 -15.13 8.58
CA THR A 74 2.61 -15.56 9.53
C THR A 74 1.97 -16.23 10.74
N LYS A 75 2.78 -16.85 11.58
CA LYS A 75 2.30 -17.30 12.90
C LYS A 75 1.81 -16.11 13.73
N PRO A 76 0.85 -16.31 14.64
CA PRO A 76 0.45 -15.25 15.57
C PRO A 76 1.66 -14.69 16.33
N ASP A 77 1.68 -13.38 16.53
CA ASP A 77 2.72 -12.63 17.26
C ASP A 77 4.16 -12.88 16.76
N SER A 78 4.32 -13.24 15.48
CA SER A 78 5.58 -13.63 14.89
C SER A 78 5.67 -13.18 13.43
N THR A 79 6.88 -13.20 12.88
CA THR A 79 7.14 -12.95 11.45
C THR A 79 7.40 -14.25 10.66
N VAL A 80 7.36 -15.40 11.33
CA VAL A 80 7.60 -16.72 10.74
C VAL A 80 6.49 -17.09 9.77
N THR A 81 6.85 -17.42 8.53
CA THR A 81 5.94 -17.89 7.49
C THR A 81 5.74 -19.43 7.55
N ASN A 82 5.04 -19.98 6.55
CA ASN A 82 4.92 -21.42 6.37
C ASN A 82 6.22 -22.11 5.91
N ILE A 83 7.21 -21.35 5.44
CA ILE A 83 8.50 -21.90 5.00
C ILE A 83 9.56 -21.60 6.06
N PRO A 84 10.24 -22.64 6.61
CA PRO A 84 11.30 -22.44 7.59
C PRO A 84 12.44 -21.58 7.06
N GLY A 85 12.84 -20.55 7.83
CA GLY A 85 13.89 -19.60 7.44
C GLY A 85 13.40 -18.45 6.56
N VAL A 86 12.10 -18.38 6.27
CA VAL A 86 11.47 -17.24 5.57
C VAL A 86 10.57 -16.50 6.55
N PHE A 87 10.79 -15.19 6.65
CA PHE A 87 10.09 -14.28 7.55
C PHE A 87 9.42 -13.17 6.76
N ALA A 88 8.26 -12.68 7.21
CA ALA A 88 7.55 -11.57 6.58
C ALA A 88 7.27 -10.46 7.60
N ALA A 89 7.56 -9.22 7.23
CA ALA A 89 7.40 -8.05 8.09
C ALA A 89 6.91 -6.84 7.28
N GLY A 90 6.29 -5.87 7.96
CA GLY A 90 5.81 -4.64 7.36
C GLY A 90 4.57 -4.83 6.49
N ASP A 91 4.40 -3.96 5.50
CA ASP A 91 3.18 -3.82 4.70
C ASP A 91 2.77 -5.08 3.92
N VAL A 92 3.70 -5.99 3.64
CA VAL A 92 3.39 -7.29 2.99
C VAL A 92 2.59 -8.23 3.89
N LYS A 93 2.55 -7.97 5.20
CA LYS A 93 1.87 -8.73 6.24
C LYS A 93 0.85 -7.88 7.01
N ASP A 94 1.18 -6.61 7.28
CA ASP A 94 0.36 -5.69 8.06
C ASP A 94 -0.72 -5.04 7.20
N LYS A 95 -1.88 -5.65 7.13
CA LYS A 95 -3.03 -5.08 6.42
C LYS A 95 -3.84 -4.07 7.24
N ILE A 96 -3.53 -3.89 8.53
CA ILE A 96 -4.33 -3.07 9.45
C ILE A 96 -3.73 -1.68 9.61
N PHE A 97 -2.48 -1.59 10.08
CA PHE A 97 -1.86 -0.33 10.46
C PHE A 97 -1.10 0.32 9.32
N ARG A 98 -0.21 -0.44 8.65
CA ARG A 98 0.59 0.03 7.51
C ARG A 98 1.29 1.36 7.79
N GLN A 99 1.98 1.40 8.93
CA GLN A 99 2.73 2.55 9.40
C GLN A 99 4.23 2.24 9.42
N ALA A 100 5.05 3.27 9.17
CA ALA A 100 6.51 3.11 9.21
C ALA A 100 7.01 2.54 10.54
N VAL A 101 6.41 2.97 11.65
CA VAL A 101 6.77 2.49 13.00
C VAL A 101 6.40 1.03 13.20
N THR A 102 5.22 0.59 12.77
CA THR A 102 4.82 -0.83 12.87
C THR A 102 5.69 -1.69 11.97
N ALA A 103 6.01 -1.23 10.76
CA ALA A 103 6.91 -1.92 9.85
C ALA A 103 8.32 -2.08 10.43
N ALA A 104 8.87 -1.01 11.05
CA ALA A 104 10.16 -1.07 11.74
C ALA A 104 10.17 -2.06 12.91
N GLY A 105 9.11 -2.05 13.73
CA GLY A 105 8.94 -3.00 14.83
C GLY A 105 8.90 -4.46 14.36
N MET A 106 8.12 -4.73 13.31
CA MET A 106 8.07 -6.06 12.70
C MET A 106 9.42 -6.45 12.07
N GLY A 107 10.15 -5.50 11.47
CA GLY A 107 11.49 -5.71 10.95
C GLY A 107 12.49 -6.16 12.04
N CYS A 108 12.43 -5.52 13.22
CA CYS A 108 13.21 -5.92 14.37
C CYS A 108 12.85 -7.37 14.82
N MET A 109 11.55 -7.69 14.89
CA MET A 109 11.10 -9.06 15.20
C MET A 109 11.65 -10.07 14.21
N ALA A 110 11.57 -9.77 12.90
CA ALA A 110 12.06 -10.66 11.84
C ALA A 110 13.57 -10.89 11.95
N ALA A 111 14.35 -9.87 12.27
CA ALA A 111 15.80 -9.99 12.48
C ALA A 111 16.15 -10.91 13.65
N LEU A 112 15.48 -10.75 14.80
CA LEU A 112 15.68 -11.58 15.98
C LEU A 112 15.25 -13.05 15.74
N GLU A 113 14.16 -13.27 15.02
CA GLU A 113 13.70 -14.61 14.67
C GLU A 113 14.63 -15.29 13.65
N ALA A 114 15.20 -14.52 12.71
CA ALA A 114 16.20 -15.01 11.77
C ALA A 114 17.50 -15.41 12.48
N GLU A 115 18.00 -14.58 13.41
CA GLU A 115 19.16 -14.90 14.24
C GLU A 115 18.94 -16.20 15.03
N LYS A 116 17.80 -16.33 15.71
CA LYS A 116 17.43 -17.54 16.43
C LYS A 116 17.35 -18.76 15.53
N HIS A 117 16.80 -18.63 14.33
CA HIS A 117 16.72 -19.71 13.35
C HIS A 117 18.12 -20.17 12.91
N LEU A 118 19.03 -19.24 12.64
CA LEU A 118 20.39 -19.56 12.25
C LEU A 118 21.18 -20.23 13.39
N SER A 119 21.06 -19.73 14.63
CA SER A 119 21.70 -20.27 15.80
C SER A 119 21.23 -21.69 16.15
N SER A 120 20.00 -22.05 15.79
CA SER A 120 19.47 -23.40 16.04
C SER A 120 19.93 -24.46 15.04
N LYS A 121 20.65 -24.06 13.98
CA LYS A 121 21.19 -24.96 12.94
C LYS A 121 22.68 -25.31 13.15
N ASN A 122 23.31 -24.62 14.07
CA ASN A 122 24.68 -24.89 14.50
C ASN A 122 24.66 -25.76 15.77
#